data_b249d5bcf83ca7ec0c5bde537dbe3136
#
_entry.id   b249d5bcf83ca7ec0c5bde537dbe3136
#
_cell.length_a   1.000
_cell.length_b   1.000
_cell.length_c   1.000
_cell.angle_alpha   90.00
_cell.angle_beta   90.00
_cell.angle_gamma   90.00
#
_symmetry.space_group_name_H-M   'P 1'
#
loop_
_entity.id
_entity.type
_entity.pdbx_description
1 polymer ?
#
loop_
_entity_poly.entity_id
_entity_poly.type
_entity_poly.pdbx_seq_one_letter_code
_entity_poly.pdbx_strand_id
1 'polypeptide(L)'
;MSKLFWAMLSFITRLPVPRRWSQGLDFEHYSRGIITFPLIGLLLGAISGLVFMVLQAWCGVPLAALFSVLVLALMTGGFHLDGLADTCDGVFSARSRDRMLEVMRDSRLGTHGGLALIFVVLAKILVLSELALRGEPILASLAAACAVSRGTAALLMYRHRYAREEGLGNVFIGKIDGRQTCVTLGLAAIFAAVLLPGMHGVAAMVVTMVAIFILGQLLKRTLGGQTGDTLGAAIELGELVFLLALL
;
A
#
# COMPACT_ATOMS: atom_id res chain seq x y z
N MET A 1 -0.61 4.30 21.99
CA MET A 1 -0.22 3.44 20.85
C MET A 1 -1.33 2.47 20.45
N SER A 2 -1.94 1.69 21.38
CA SER A 2 -3.01 0.73 21.02
C SER A 2 -4.21 1.36 20.32
N LYS A 3 -4.76 2.46 20.85
CA LYS A 3 -5.91 3.16 20.23
C LYS A 3 -5.59 3.68 18.81
N LEU A 4 -4.37 4.20 18.58
CA LEU A 4 -3.93 4.64 17.25
C LEU A 4 -3.88 3.49 16.25
N PHE A 5 -3.36 2.33 16.65
CA PHE A 5 -3.36 1.14 15.82
C PHE A 5 -4.78 0.75 15.36
N TRP A 6 -5.72 0.67 16.31
CA TRP A 6 -7.11 0.32 15.99
C TRP A 6 -7.81 1.37 15.12
N ALA A 7 -7.53 2.65 15.36
CA ALA A 7 -8.05 3.74 14.53
C ALA A 7 -7.51 3.64 13.10
N MET A 8 -6.21 3.41 12.94
CA MET A 8 -5.59 3.26 11.62
C MET A 8 -6.04 1.97 10.93
N LEU A 9 -6.18 0.87 11.66
CA LEU A 9 -6.73 -0.37 11.12
C LEU A 9 -8.14 -0.16 10.55
N SER A 10 -9.02 0.50 11.30
CA SER A 10 -10.37 0.81 10.81
C SER A 10 -10.39 1.85 9.69
N PHE A 11 -9.37 2.71 9.60
CA PHE A 11 -9.27 3.74 8.57
C PHE A 11 -8.88 3.19 7.19
N ILE A 12 -7.89 2.29 7.16
CA ILE A 12 -7.35 1.76 5.89
C ILE A 12 -7.83 0.33 5.57
N THR A 13 -8.72 -0.25 6.40
CA THR A 13 -9.27 -1.59 6.17
C THR A 13 -10.78 -1.62 6.45
N ARG A 14 -11.41 -2.71 6.02
CA ARG A 14 -12.81 -3.06 6.35
C ARG A 14 -12.90 -4.12 7.45
N LEU A 15 -11.78 -4.44 8.10
CA LEU A 15 -11.78 -5.38 9.22
C LEU A 15 -12.61 -4.82 10.38
N PRO A 16 -13.45 -5.66 11.02
CA PRO A 16 -14.31 -5.20 12.10
C PRO A 16 -13.49 -4.82 13.34
N VAL A 17 -13.48 -3.53 13.66
CA VAL A 17 -12.86 -3.00 14.88
C VAL A 17 -13.95 -2.50 15.81
N PRO A 18 -14.05 -3.00 17.06
CA PRO A 18 -15.00 -2.48 18.02
C PRO A 18 -14.79 -0.99 18.27
N ARG A 19 -15.85 -0.18 18.14
CA ARG A 19 -15.78 1.29 18.28
C ARG A 19 -15.08 1.74 19.56
N ARG A 20 -15.26 1.03 20.69
CA ARG A 20 -14.62 1.31 22.00
C ARG A 20 -13.09 1.31 21.95
N TRP A 21 -12.45 0.65 20.95
CA TRP A 21 -11.01 0.55 20.86
C TRP A 21 -10.37 1.75 20.15
N SER A 22 -11.14 2.46 19.33
CA SER A 22 -10.68 3.63 18.55
C SER A 22 -11.30 4.96 19.01
N GLN A 23 -12.30 4.94 19.93
CA GLN A 23 -12.96 6.15 20.42
C GLN A 23 -12.05 7.08 21.22
N GLY A 24 -12.29 8.41 21.08
CA GLY A 24 -11.61 9.46 21.85
C GLY A 24 -10.24 9.84 21.31
N LEU A 25 -9.99 9.59 20.02
CA LEU A 25 -8.82 10.14 19.32
C LEU A 25 -9.25 11.36 18.49
N ASP A 26 -8.65 12.51 18.78
CA ASP A 26 -8.82 13.70 17.96
C ASP A 26 -8.17 13.51 16.60
N PHE A 27 -8.81 14.03 15.57
CA PHE A 27 -8.35 13.92 14.18
C PHE A 27 -6.91 14.46 13.98
N GLU A 28 -6.52 15.45 14.79
CA GLU A 28 -5.16 16.03 14.79
C GLU A 28 -4.07 15.00 15.15
N HIS A 29 -4.41 13.96 15.91
CA HIS A 29 -3.47 12.92 16.31
C HIS A 29 -3.35 11.77 15.29
N TYR A 30 -4.18 11.75 14.25
CA TYR A 30 -4.17 10.68 13.23
C TYR A 30 -2.84 10.60 12.47
N SER A 31 -2.17 11.73 12.22
CA SER A 31 -0.85 11.74 11.56
C SER A 31 0.19 10.88 12.30
N ARG A 32 0.10 10.81 13.65
CA ARG A 32 0.97 9.94 14.46
C ARG A 32 0.71 8.44 14.24
N GLY A 33 -0.44 8.10 13.68
CA GLY A 33 -0.83 6.73 13.36
C GLY A 33 -0.01 6.10 12.26
N ILE A 34 0.71 6.89 11.44
CA ILE A 34 1.58 6.39 10.37
C ILE A 34 2.57 5.33 10.86
N ILE A 35 3.07 5.45 12.09
CA ILE A 35 4.01 4.50 12.70
C ILE A 35 3.41 3.08 12.77
N THR A 36 2.09 2.96 12.81
CA THR A 36 1.40 1.67 12.88
C THR A 36 1.15 1.03 11.50
N PHE A 37 1.36 1.76 10.41
CA PHE A 37 1.09 1.28 9.05
C PHE A 37 1.87 0.02 8.66
N PRO A 38 3.18 -0.11 8.98
CA PRO A 38 3.88 -1.36 8.70
C PRO A 38 3.32 -2.56 9.48
N LEU A 39 2.85 -2.35 10.72
CA LEU A 39 2.25 -3.40 11.52
C LEU A 39 0.88 -3.83 10.97
N ILE A 40 0.08 -2.89 10.48
CA ILE A 40 -1.17 -3.20 9.80
C ILE A 40 -0.88 -3.96 8.50
N GLY A 41 0.12 -3.52 7.73
CA GLY A 41 0.56 -4.23 6.54
C GLY A 41 0.99 -5.66 6.84
N LEU A 42 1.80 -5.85 7.88
CA LEU A 42 2.21 -7.18 8.36
C LEU A 42 1.01 -8.09 8.63
N LEU A 43 0.01 -7.58 9.35
CA LEU A 43 -1.22 -8.31 9.65
C LEU A 43 -1.98 -8.71 8.38
N LEU A 44 -2.19 -7.77 7.46
CA LEU A 44 -2.92 -8.02 6.21
C LEU A 44 -2.19 -9.02 5.32
N GLY A 45 -0.88 -8.84 5.16
CA GLY A 45 -0.04 -9.74 4.37
C GLY A 45 0.05 -11.14 4.98
N ALA A 46 0.11 -11.25 6.32
CA ALA A 46 0.09 -12.55 7.00
C ALA A 46 -1.23 -13.28 6.79
N ILE A 47 -2.38 -12.60 6.90
CA ILE A 47 -3.70 -13.21 6.63
C ILE A 47 -3.78 -13.66 5.16
N SER A 48 -3.37 -12.81 4.22
CA SER A 48 -3.34 -13.14 2.79
C SER A 48 -2.42 -14.34 2.50
N GLY A 49 -1.23 -14.38 3.12
CA GLY A 49 -0.29 -15.49 3.01
C GLY A 49 -0.80 -16.80 3.61
N LEU A 50 -1.52 -16.74 4.74
CA LEU A 50 -2.19 -17.92 5.32
C LEU A 50 -3.25 -18.47 4.37
N VAL A 51 -4.05 -17.60 3.75
CA VAL A 51 -5.03 -18.02 2.73
C VAL A 51 -4.33 -18.69 1.56
N PHE A 52 -3.22 -18.13 1.08
CA PHE A 52 -2.41 -18.77 0.04
C PHE A 52 -1.99 -20.19 0.45
N MET A 53 -1.38 -20.34 1.63
CA MET A 53 -0.88 -21.63 2.10
C MET A 53 -1.96 -22.70 2.23
N VAL A 54 -3.13 -22.33 2.78
CA VAL A 54 -4.27 -23.25 2.90
C VAL A 54 -4.80 -23.67 1.54
N LEU A 55 -4.98 -22.72 0.63
CA LEU A 55 -5.56 -23.00 -0.68
C LEU A 55 -4.59 -23.67 -1.65
N GLN A 56 -3.28 -23.41 -1.52
CA GLN A 56 -2.28 -24.07 -2.36
C GLN A 56 -2.35 -25.59 -2.26
N ALA A 57 -2.57 -26.14 -1.06
CA ALA A 57 -2.69 -27.56 -0.86
C ALA A 57 -3.94 -28.17 -1.48
N TRP A 58 -4.98 -27.36 -1.71
CA TRP A 58 -6.29 -27.81 -2.20
C TRP A 58 -6.48 -27.54 -3.71
N CYS A 59 -6.19 -26.33 -4.18
CA CYS A 59 -6.51 -25.92 -5.56
C CYS A 59 -5.28 -25.52 -6.40
N GLY A 60 -4.07 -25.70 -5.86
CA GLY A 60 -2.81 -25.40 -6.55
C GLY A 60 -2.43 -23.93 -6.52
N VAL A 61 -1.19 -23.65 -6.95
CA VAL A 61 -0.53 -22.35 -6.82
C VAL A 61 -1.29 -21.18 -7.49
N PRO A 62 -1.75 -21.28 -8.76
CA PRO A 62 -2.37 -20.13 -9.44
C PRO A 62 -3.66 -19.66 -8.77
N LEU A 63 -4.51 -20.59 -8.34
CA LEU A 63 -5.76 -20.24 -7.65
C LEU A 63 -5.50 -19.75 -6.23
N ALA A 64 -4.52 -20.32 -5.53
CA ALA A 64 -4.11 -19.82 -4.22
C ALA A 64 -3.60 -18.37 -4.31
N ALA A 65 -2.81 -18.02 -5.32
CA ALA A 65 -2.36 -16.67 -5.59
C ALA A 65 -3.53 -15.72 -5.89
N LEU A 66 -4.47 -16.14 -6.73
CA LEU A 66 -5.69 -15.37 -7.04
C LEU A 66 -6.48 -15.04 -5.76
N PHE A 67 -6.78 -16.05 -4.94
CA PHE A 67 -7.58 -15.86 -3.74
C PHE A 67 -6.83 -15.06 -2.66
N SER A 68 -5.52 -15.19 -2.57
CA SER A 68 -4.72 -14.39 -1.64
C SER A 68 -4.76 -12.90 -2.01
N VAL A 69 -4.63 -12.55 -3.29
CA VAL A 69 -4.79 -11.17 -3.77
C VAL A 69 -6.22 -10.67 -3.58
N LEU A 70 -7.23 -11.50 -3.84
CA LEU A 70 -8.64 -11.18 -3.61
C LEU A 70 -8.92 -10.87 -2.13
N VAL A 71 -8.44 -11.71 -1.21
CA VAL A 71 -8.63 -11.51 0.23
C VAL A 71 -7.98 -10.19 0.68
N LEU A 72 -6.79 -9.88 0.18
CA LEU A 72 -6.13 -8.61 0.47
C LEU A 72 -6.96 -7.41 -0.01
N ALA A 73 -7.51 -7.48 -1.23
CA ALA A 73 -8.42 -6.47 -1.76
C ALA A 73 -9.72 -6.34 -0.92
N LEU A 74 -10.31 -7.46 -0.51
CA LEU A 74 -11.52 -7.46 0.34
C LEU A 74 -11.25 -6.88 1.73
N MET A 75 -10.12 -7.22 2.37
CA MET A 75 -9.75 -6.67 3.68
C MET A 75 -9.57 -5.16 3.65
N THR A 76 -9.08 -4.60 2.56
CA THR A 76 -8.94 -3.15 2.37
C THR A 76 -10.20 -2.50 1.79
N GLY A 77 -11.18 -3.31 1.33
CA GLY A 77 -12.36 -2.85 0.61
C GLY A 77 -12.02 -2.18 -0.74
N GLY A 78 -10.90 -2.57 -1.35
CA GLY A 78 -10.42 -1.99 -2.60
C GLY A 78 -9.84 -0.58 -2.48
N PHE A 79 -9.74 -0.02 -1.29
CA PHE A 79 -9.38 1.39 -1.04
C PHE A 79 -8.06 1.83 -1.72
N HIS A 80 -7.04 0.96 -1.71
CA HIS A 80 -5.77 1.27 -2.35
C HIS A 80 -5.81 1.04 -3.87
N LEU A 81 -6.53 0.02 -4.33
CA LEU A 81 -6.77 -0.24 -5.75
C LEU A 81 -7.54 0.89 -6.40
N ASP A 82 -8.58 1.41 -5.73
CA ASP A 82 -9.33 2.60 -6.14
C ASP A 82 -8.39 3.80 -6.34
N GLY A 83 -7.55 4.08 -5.33
CA GLY A 83 -6.54 5.14 -5.44
C GLY A 83 -5.55 4.95 -6.59
N LEU A 84 -5.18 3.70 -6.92
CA LEU A 84 -4.35 3.40 -8.09
C LEU A 84 -5.10 3.71 -9.39
N ALA A 85 -6.36 3.29 -9.50
CA ALA A 85 -7.19 3.55 -10.67
C ALA A 85 -7.39 5.05 -10.90
N ASP A 86 -7.79 5.78 -9.86
CA ASP A 86 -8.00 7.22 -9.92
C ASP A 86 -6.72 7.99 -10.30
N THR A 87 -5.58 7.57 -9.71
CA THR A 87 -4.28 8.16 -10.05
C THR A 87 -3.94 7.95 -11.51
N CYS A 88 -4.15 6.75 -12.05
CA CYS A 88 -3.89 6.45 -13.45
C CYS A 88 -4.85 7.19 -14.38
N ASP A 89 -6.14 7.23 -14.07
CA ASP A 89 -7.11 7.95 -14.87
C ASP A 89 -6.82 9.46 -14.91
N GLY A 90 -6.42 10.04 -13.78
CA GLY A 90 -6.02 11.44 -13.73
C GLY A 90 -4.75 11.73 -14.51
N VAL A 91 -3.65 11.05 -14.14
CA VAL A 91 -2.29 11.34 -14.66
C VAL A 91 -2.18 11.05 -16.15
N PHE A 92 -2.74 9.93 -16.62
CA PHE A 92 -2.67 9.56 -18.05
C PHE A 92 -3.75 10.25 -18.91
N SER A 93 -4.64 11.06 -18.33
CA SER A 93 -5.60 11.84 -19.11
C SER A 93 -4.96 12.90 -20.01
N ALA A 94 -3.66 13.20 -19.81
CA ALA A 94 -2.90 14.24 -20.55
C ALA A 94 -3.57 15.62 -20.53
N ARG A 95 -4.27 15.96 -19.44
CA ARG A 95 -5.00 17.21 -19.25
C ARG A 95 -4.21 18.19 -18.38
N SER A 96 -4.77 19.39 -18.17
CA SER A 96 -4.23 20.32 -17.17
C SER A 96 -4.30 19.72 -15.78
N ARG A 97 -3.42 20.17 -14.87
CA ARG A 97 -3.34 19.70 -13.49
C ARG A 97 -4.72 19.70 -12.78
N ASP A 98 -5.44 20.80 -12.86
CA ASP A 98 -6.72 20.93 -12.17
C ASP A 98 -7.75 19.94 -12.72
N ARG A 99 -7.74 19.72 -14.02
CA ARG A 99 -8.60 18.73 -14.66
C ARG A 99 -8.20 17.30 -14.35
N MET A 100 -6.90 17.00 -14.18
CA MET A 100 -6.44 15.70 -13.67
C MET A 100 -7.00 15.43 -12.27
N LEU A 101 -6.93 16.41 -11.36
CA LEU A 101 -7.44 16.29 -10.01
C LEU A 101 -8.99 16.18 -9.96
N GLU A 102 -9.70 16.76 -10.92
CA GLU A 102 -11.14 16.55 -11.09
C GLU A 102 -11.45 15.13 -11.56
N VAL A 103 -10.72 14.62 -12.56
CA VAL A 103 -10.87 13.23 -13.04
C VAL A 103 -10.67 12.24 -11.92
N MET A 104 -9.66 12.45 -11.07
CA MET A 104 -9.39 11.60 -9.89
C MET A 104 -10.50 11.66 -8.81
N ARG A 105 -11.43 12.61 -8.87
CA ARG A 105 -12.60 12.69 -7.97
C ARG A 105 -13.85 12.08 -8.57
N ASP A 106 -13.83 11.78 -9.87
CA ASP A 106 -14.96 11.17 -10.55
C ASP A 106 -15.04 9.68 -10.17
N SER A 107 -16.17 9.25 -9.64
CA SER A 107 -16.36 7.83 -9.23
C SER A 107 -16.47 6.86 -10.42
N ARG A 108 -16.43 7.36 -11.66
CA ARG A 108 -16.46 6.53 -12.87
C ARG A 108 -15.06 6.03 -13.21
N LEU A 109 -14.94 4.73 -13.34
CA LEU A 109 -13.70 4.09 -13.78
C LEU A 109 -13.42 4.43 -15.25
N GLY A 110 -12.27 5.03 -15.52
CA GLY A 110 -11.77 5.29 -16.86
C GLY A 110 -10.96 4.12 -17.42
N THR A 111 -10.55 4.25 -18.68
CA THR A 111 -9.77 3.20 -19.37
C THR A 111 -8.39 2.99 -18.73
N HIS A 112 -7.70 4.07 -18.33
CA HIS A 112 -6.37 3.97 -17.74
C HIS A 112 -6.41 3.33 -16.35
N GLY A 113 -7.41 3.68 -15.53
CA GLY A 113 -7.65 3.04 -14.24
C GLY A 113 -8.00 1.56 -14.41
N GLY A 114 -8.89 1.24 -15.34
CA GLY A 114 -9.24 -0.15 -15.64
C GLY A 114 -8.03 -0.99 -16.06
N LEU A 115 -7.19 -0.46 -16.97
CA LEU A 115 -5.95 -1.13 -17.38
C LEU A 115 -4.97 -1.29 -16.21
N ALA A 116 -4.81 -0.25 -15.37
CA ALA A 116 -3.93 -0.31 -14.21
C ALA A 116 -4.36 -1.40 -13.22
N LEU A 117 -5.66 -1.52 -12.95
CA LEU A 117 -6.20 -2.58 -12.09
C LEU A 117 -5.95 -3.97 -12.67
N ILE A 118 -6.24 -4.18 -13.97
CA ILE A 118 -6.02 -5.46 -14.64
C ILE A 118 -4.54 -5.85 -14.54
N PHE A 119 -3.62 -4.95 -14.91
CA PHE A 119 -2.20 -5.27 -14.93
C PHE A 119 -1.64 -5.48 -13.52
N VAL A 120 -2.00 -4.66 -12.53
CA VAL A 120 -1.45 -4.80 -11.17
C VAL A 120 -1.94 -6.08 -10.49
N VAL A 121 -3.22 -6.42 -10.67
CA VAL A 121 -3.79 -7.65 -10.08
C VAL A 121 -3.19 -8.89 -10.76
N LEU A 122 -3.14 -8.93 -12.09
CA LEU A 122 -2.53 -10.04 -12.83
C LEU A 122 -1.03 -10.17 -12.50
N ALA A 123 -0.29 -9.07 -12.44
CA ALA A 123 1.12 -9.09 -12.09
C ALA A 123 1.35 -9.66 -10.68
N LYS A 124 0.56 -9.24 -9.68
CA LYS A 124 0.64 -9.80 -8.32
C LYS A 124 0.38 -11.31 -8.31
N ILE A 125 -0.64 -11.78 -9.03
CA ILE A 125 -0.97 -13.22 -9.13
C ILE A 125 0.19 -14.00 -9.78
N LEU A 126 0.72 -13.50 -10.89
CA LEU A 126 1.82 -14.14 -11.61
C LEU A 126 3.11 -14.17 -10.79
N VAL A 127 3.47 -13.06 -10.15
CA VAL A 127 4.68 -12.96 -9.32
C VAL A 127 4.57 -13.88 -8.10
N LEU A 128 3.43 -13.92 -7.41
CA LEU A 128 3.22 -14.84 -6.29
C LEU A 128 3.29 -16.30 -6.74
N SER A 129 2.74 -16.60 -7.92
CA SER A 129 2.83 -17.95 -8.47
C SER A 129 4.28 -18.34 -8.78
N GLU A 130 5.04 -17.43 -9.37
CA GLU A 130 6.45 -17.67 -9.69
C GLU A 130 7.31 -17.83 -8.43
N LEU A 131 7.13 -16.97 -7.42
CA LEU A 131 7.80 -17.08 -6.13
C LEU A 131 7.51 -18.42 -5.45
N ALA A 132 6.24 -18.87 -5.49
CA ALA A 132 5.88 -20.17 -4.92
C ALA A 132 6.51 -21.35 -5.67
N LEU A 133 6.61 -21.27 -6.99
CA LEU A 133 7.28 -22.29 -7.82
C LEU A 133 8.79 -22.33 -7.58
N ARG A 134 9.41 -21.22 -7.23
CA ARG A 134 10.83 -21.13 -6.80
C ARG A 134 11.05 -21.58 -5.35
N GLY A 135 9.99 -21.90 -4.61
CA GLY A 135 10.09 -22.34 -3.22
C GLY A 135 10.24 -21.21 -2.21
N GLU A 136 9.97 -19.97 -2.62
CA GLU A 136 10.03 -18.82 -1.71
C GLU A 136 8.92 -18.88 -0.63
N PRO A 137 9.18 -18.39 0.59
CA PRO A 137 8.24 -18.46 1.69
C PRO A 137 7.09 -17.42 1.50
N ILE A 138 6.03 -17.78 0.78
CA ILE A 138 4.95 -16.87 0.35
C ILE A 138 4.29 -16.12 1.53
N LEU A 139 4.08 -16.76 2.67
CA LEU A 139 3.54 -16.09 3.84
C LEU A 139 4.44 -14.94 4.30
N ALA A 140 5.74 -15.19 4.40
CA ALA A 140 6.72 -14.19 4.80
C ALA A 140 6.87 -13.10 3.74
N SER A 141 6.87 -13.47 2.46
CA SER A 141 6.96 -12.55 1.33
C SER A 141 5.77 -11.58 1.27
N LEU A 142 4.54 -12.08 1.42
CA LEU A 142 3.34 -11.23 1.48
C LEU A 142 3.30 -10.34 2.73
N ALA A 143 3.65 -10.91 3.89
CA ALA A 143 3.70 -10.14 5.14
C ALA A 143 4.72 -8.99 5.06
N ALA A 144 5.91 -9.26 4.50
CA ALA A 144 6.94 -8.25 4.29
C ALA A 144 6.53 -7.22 3.23
N ALA A 145 6.00 -7.66 2.07
CA ALA A 145 5.55 -6.77 1.00
C ALA A 145 4.50 -5.77 1.48
N CYS A 146 3.48 -6.25 2.20
CA CYS A 146 2.42 -5.41 2.74
C CYS A 146 2.93 -4.47 3.85
N ALA A 147 3.88 -4.89 4.68
CA ALA A 147 4.49 -4.04 5.71
C ALA A 147 5.35 -2.94 5.08
N VAL A 148 6.19 -3.31 4.11
CA VAL A 148 7.10 -2.38 3.43
C VAL A 148 6.34 -1.38 2.58
N SER A 149 5.33 -1.79 1.81
CA SER A 149 4.55 -0.88 0.96
C SER A 149 3.86 0.21 1.78
N ARG A 150 3.26 -0.15 2.90
CA ARG A 150 2.62 0.81 3.81
C ARG A 150 3.64 1.68 4.55
N GLY A 151 4.80 1.13 4.87
CA GLY A 151 5.90 1.90 5.45
C GLY A 151 6.47 2.92 4.46
N THR A 152 6.71 2.54 3.22
CA THR A 152 7.28 3.41 2.18
C THR A 152 6.32 4.49 1.69
N ALA A 153 5.00 4.33 1.87
CA ALA A 153 4.02 5.39 1.64
C ALA A 153 4.31 6.67 2.46
N ALA A 154 5.02 6.55 3.60
CA ALA A 154 5.48 7.70 4.36
C ALA A 154 6.40 8.64 3.55
N LEU A 155 7.08 8.15 2.52
CA LEU A 155 7.91 8.97 1.63
C LEU A 155 7.07 9.98 0.83
N LEU A 156 5.82 9.65 0.50
CA LEU A 156 4.88 10.55 -0.19
C LEU A 156 4.15 11.48 0.79
N MET A 157 4.18 11.17 2.08
CA MET A 157 3.57 12.01 3.11
C MET A 157 4.53 13.05 3.66
N TYR A 158 5.81 12.69 3.85
CA TYR A 158 6.82 13.55 4.47
C TYR A 158 7.26 14.66 3.53
N ARG A 159 7.13 15.92 3.97
CA ARG A 159 7.55 17.13 3.23
C ARG A 159 6.91 17.28 1.83
N HIS A 160 5.80 16.59 1.57
CA HIS A 160 5.00 16.84 0.39
C HIS A 160 3.83 17.77 0.71
N ARG A 161 3.36 18.49 -0.32
CA ARG A 161 2.14 19.29 -0.25
C ARG A 161 0.94 18.41 -0.61
N TYR A 162 -0.17 18.64 0.09
CA TYR A 162 -1.46 18.08 -0.32
C TYR A 162 -1.94 18.82 -1.59
N ALA A 163 -2.29 18.08 -2.65
CA ALA A 163 -2.58 18.66 -3.96
C ALA A 163 -4.01 19.19 -4.10
N ARG A 164 -4.90 18.86 -3.16
CA ARG A 164 -6.31 19.30 -3.12
C ARG A 164 -6.55 20.22 -1.94
N GLU A 165 -7.73 20.89 -1.91
CA GLU A 165 -8.16 21.69 -0.76
C GLU A 165 -8.63 20.80 0.38
N GLU A 166 -9.41 19.75 0.08
CA GLU A 166 -10.01 18.82 1.04
C GLU A 166 -9.83 17.36 0.63
N GLY A 167 -9.81 16.46 1.63
CA GLY A 167 -9.79 15.01 1.44
C GLY A 167 -9.02 14.28 2.54
N LEU A 168 -9.23 12.97 2.61
CA LEU A 168 -8.70 12.09 3.67
C LEU A 168 -7.16 12.07 3.73
N GLY A 169 -6.47 12.20 2.59
CA GLY A 169 -5.00 12.24 2.56
C GLY A 169 -4.40 13.46 3.27
N ASN A 170 -5.18 14.54 3.43
CA ASN A 170 -4.74 15.75 4.14
C ASN A 170 -4.40 15.51 5.62
N VAL A 171 -4.84 14.39 6.19
CA VAL A 171 -4.52 14.01 7.58
C VAL A 171 -3.04 13.65 7.74
N PHE A 172 -2.40 13.15 6.68
CA PHE A 172 -1.03 12.64 6.72
C PHE A 172 -0.05 13.47 5.89
N ILE A 173 -0.46 13.89 4.68
CA ILE A 173 0.43 14.54 3.71
C ILE A 173 0.85 15.92 4.22
N GLY A 174 2.18 16.08 4.37
CA GLY A 174 2.79 17.29 4.92
C GLY A 174 2.65 17.48 6.44
N LYS A 175 2.02 16.52 7.14
CA LYS A 175 1.75 16.60 8.58
C LYS A 175 2.54 15.60 9.43
N ILE A 176 3.23 14.66 8.81
CA ILE A 176 4.15 13.76 9.50
C ILE A 176 5.53 14.39 9.61
N ASP A 177 6.21 14.11 10.72
CA ASP A 177 7.56 14.61 10.99
C ASP A 177 8.64 13.58 10.56
N GLY A 178 9.91 14.02 10.60
CA GLY A 178 11.05 13.17 10.23
C GLY A 178 11.22 11.97 11.17
N ARG A 179 10.90 12.11 12.47
CA ARG A 179 10.99 11.03 13.46
C ARG A 179 9.94 9.94 13.14
N GLN A 180 8.72 10.36 12.88
CA GLN A 180 7.63 9.45 12.50
C GLN A 180 8.00 8.69 11.22
N THR A 181 8.52 9.39 10.22
CA THR A 181 8.98 8.80 8.95
C THR A 181 10.10 7.78 9.19
N CYS A 182 11.14 8.14 9.95
CA CYS A 182 12.25 7.24 10.26
C CYS A 182 11.79 6.00 11.05
N VAL A 183 10.92 6.17 12.05
CA VAL A 183 10.39 5.04 12.83
C VAL A 183 9.55 4.11 11.95
N THR A 184 8.70 4.67 11.08
CA THR A 184 7.86 3.91 10.16
C THR A 184 8.71 3.09 9.18
N LEU A 185 9.71 3.71 8.55
CA LEU A 185 10.63 3.03 7.64
C LEU A 185 11.51 2.01 8.39
N GLY A 186 11.96 2.33 9.59
CA GLY A 186 12.73 1.41 10.44
C GLY A 186 11.96 0.15 10.81
N LEU A 187 10.67 0.28 11.17
CA LEU A 187 9.80 -0.86 11.44
C LEU A 187 9.60 -1.73 10.18
N ALA A 188 9.37 -1.10 9.03
CA ALA A 188 9.27 -1.82 7.75
C ALA A 188 10.56 -2.58 7.43
N ALA A 189 11.73 -1.96 7.68
CA ALA A 189 13.05 -2.60 7.48
C ALA A 189 13.25 -3.80 8.41
N ILE A 190 12.86 -3.67 9.68
CA ILE A 190 12.93 -4.78 10.64
C ILE A 190 12.07 -5.94 10.16
N PHE A 191 10.83 -5.70 9.72
CA PHE A 191 9.97 -6.77 9.21
C PHE A 191 10.55 -7.41 7.95
N ALA A 192 11.07 -6.64 7.00
CA ALA A 192 11.71 -7.17 5.81
C ALA A 192 12.93 -8.06 6.15
N ALA A 193 13.77 -7.62 7.10
CA ALA A 193 14.97 -8.33 7.49
C ALA A 193 14.68 -9.61 8.31
N VAL A 194 13.63 -9.58 9.16
CA VAL A 194 13.30 -10.72 10.05
C VAL A 194 12.52 -11.79 9.30
N LEU A 195 11.64 -11.41 8.39
CA LEU A 195 10.76 -12.34 7.69
C LEU A 195 11.44 -13.07 6.53
N LEU A 196 12.43 -12.44 5.90
CA LEU A 196 13.09 -12.98 4.72
C LEU A 196 14.57 -13.23 4.99
N PRO A 197 15.08 -14.40 4.60
CA PRO A 197 16.45 -14.80 4.92
C PRO A 197 17.50 -13.94 4.21
N GLY A 198 18.64 -13.77 4.84
CA GLY A 198 19.76 -13.03 4.28
C GLY A 198 19.46 -11.55 4.04
N MET A 199 19.91 -11.03 2.90
CA MET A 199 19.73 -9.63 2.52
C MET A 199 18.55 -9.41 1.54
N HIS A 200 17.83 -10.46 1.13
CA HIS A 200 16.79 -10.38 0.10
C HIS A 200 15.67 -9.41 0.48
N GLY A 201 15.14 -9.51 1.70
CA GLY A 201 14.10 -8.61 2.17
C GLY A 201 14.55 -7.15 2.26
N VAL A 202 15.77 -6.91 2.71
CA VAL A 202 16.36 -5.56 2.80
C VAL A 202 16.62 -4.99 1.40
N ALA A 203 17.16 -5.78 0.49
CA ALA A 203 17.38 -5.38 -0.89
C ALA A 203 16.05 -5.03 -1.60
N ALA A 204 15.03 -5.89 -1.47
CA ALA A 204 13.70 -5.64 -2.01
C ALA A 204 13.07 -4.35 -1.42
N MET A 205 13.28 -4.10 -0.12
CA MET A 205 12.83 -2.84 0.50
C MET A 205 13.55 -1.62 -0.11
N VAL A 206 14.86 -1.69 -0.31
CA VAL A 206 15.62 -0.57 -0.93
C VAL A 206 15.11 -0.29 -2.33
N VAL A 207 14.91 -1.33 -3.15
CA VAL A 207 14.32 -1.20 -4.49
C VAL A 207 12.94 -0.54 -4.42
N THR A 208 12.10 -1.00 -3.49
CA THR A 208 10.75 -0.43 -3.28
C THR A 208 10.83 1.04 -2.86
N MET A 209 11.70 1.38 -1.91
CA MET A 209 11.89 2.78 -1.47
C MET A 209 12.29 3.69 -2.62
N VAL A 210 13.24 3.25 -3.46
CA VAL A 210 13.68 4.02 -4.63
C VAL A 210 12.53 4.20 -5.62
N ALA A 211 11.81 3.13 -5.95
CA ALA A 211 10.68 3.17 -6.87
C ALA A 211 9.57 4.13 -6.37
N ILE A 212 9.19 4.02 -5.08
CA ILE A 212 8.15 4.87 -4.49
C ILE A 212 8.63 6.33 -4.36
N PHE A 213 9.90 6.56 -4.07
CA PHE A 213 10.47 7.91 -4.08
C PHE A 213 10.39 8.54 -5.47
N ILE A 214 10.79 7.81 -6.52
CA ILE A 214 10.70 8.28 -7.92
C ILE A 214 9.24 8.57 -8.28
N LEU A 215 8.34 7.65 -7.98
CA LEU A 215 6.90 7.83 -8.19
C LEU A 215 6.40 9.12 -7.51
N GLY A 216 6.77 9.32 -6.25
CA GLY A 216 6.41 10.52 -5.49
C GLY A 216 6.89 11.82 -6.14
N GLN A 217 8.12 11.83 -6.70
CA GLN A 217 8.66 13.00 -7.41
C GLN A 217 7.94 13.24 -8.75
N LEU A 218 7.61 12.18 -9.49
CA LEU A 218 6.83 12.28 -10.72
C LEU A 218 5.44 12.84 -10.46
N LEU A 219 4.72 12.28 -9.48
CA LEU A 219 3.39 12.75 -9.08
C LEU A 219 3.41 14.20 -8.57
N LYS A 220 4.43 14.57 -7.78
CA LYS A 220 4.63 15.97 -7.36
C LYS A 220 4.80 16.92 -8.55
N ARG A 221 5.52 16.53 -9.59
CA ARG A 221 5.70 17.35 -10.80
C ARG A 221 4.40 17.46 -11.59
N THR A 222 3.64 16.38 -11.71
CA THR A 222 2.42 16.30 -12.52
C THR A 222 1.22 16.95 -11.81
N LEU A 223 1.00 16.62 -10.53
CA LEU A 223 -0.17 17.03 -9.75
C LEU A 223 0.11 18.22 -8.81
N GLY A 224 1.38 18.65 -8.70
CA GLY A 224 1.80 19.72 -7.79
C GLY A 224 1.83 19.30 -6.31
N GLY A 225 1.64 18.03 -5.99
CA GLY A 225 1.60 17.47 -4.64
C GLY A 225 1.14 16.03 -4.64
N GLN A 226 0.68 15.55 -3.49
CA GLN A 226 0.14 14.21 -3.31
C GLN A 226 -1.34 14.27 -2.95
N THR A 227 -2.09 13.19 -3.20
CA THR A 227 -3.49 13.00 -2.78
C THR A 227 -3.62 11.71 -1.99
N GLY A 228 -4.80 11.42 -1.43
CA GLY A 228 -5.08 10.10 -0.85
C GLY A 228 -4.93 8.98 -1.87
N ASP A 229 -5.35 9.23 -3.10
CA ASP A 229 -5.30 8.26 -4.19
C ASP A 229 -3.85 7.92 -4.56
N THR A 230 -2.96 8.93 -4.62
CA THR A 230 -1.52 8.69 -4.86
C THR A 230 -0.86 7.88 -3.75
N LEU A 231 -1.35 7.98 -2.50
CA LEU A 231 -0.90 7.09 -1.41
C LEU A 231 -1.38 5.65 -1.65
N GLY A 232 -2.63 5.47 -2.09
CA GLY A 232 -3.16 4.16 -2.47
C GLY A 232 -2.37 3.54 -3.62
N ALA A 233 -2.10 4.31 -4.67
CA ALA A 233 -1.24 3.89 -5.79
C ALA A 233 0.16 3.48 -5.33
N ALA A 234 0.78 4.25 -4.43
CA ALA A 234 2.10 3.94 -3.88
C ALA A 234 2.11 2.64 -3.07
N ILE A 235 1.04 2.34 -2.34
CA ILE A 235 0.91 1.09 -1.58
C ILE A 235 0.78 -0.11 -2.54
N GLU A 236 -0.11 -0.04 -3.55
CA GLU A 236 -0.32 -1.13 -4.51
C GLU A 236 0.94 -1.42 -5.35
N LEU A 237 1.57 -0.37 -5.88
CA LEU A 237 2.81 -0.48 -6.64
C LEU A 237 3.98 -0.91 -5.74
N GLY A 238 4.02 -0.44 -4.50
CA GLY A 238 5.03 -0.84 -3.52
C GLY A 238 4.97 -2.33 -3.20
N GLU A 239 3.77 -2.91 -3.04
CA GLU A 239 3.61 -4.36 -2.87
C GLU A 239 4.13 -5.13 -4.08
N LEU A 240 3.74 -4.71 -5.28
CA LEU A 240 4.16 -5.36 -6.52
C LEU A 240 5.68 -5.27 -6.73
N VAL A 241 6.27 -4.09 -6.55
CA VAL A 241 7.73 -3.87 -6.72
C VAL A 241 8.51 -4.69 -5.70
N PHE A 242 8.05 -4.76 -4.44
CA PHE A 242 8.70 -5.57 -3.42
C PHE A 242 8.71 -7.06 -3.81
N LEU A 243 7.55 -7.59 -4.22
CA LEU A 243 7.43 -8.99 -4.64
C LEU A 243 8.29 -9.29 -5.89
N LEU A 244 8.30 -8.38 -6.88
CA LEU A 244 9.16 -8.49 -8.07
C LEU A 244 10.65 -8.50 -7.71
N ALA A 245 11.05 -7.73 -6.70
CA ALA A 245 12.44 -7.66 -6.28
C ALA A 245 12.90 -8.92 -5.50
N LEU A 246 12.00 -9.85 -5.18
CA LEU A 246 12.31 -11.15 -4.59
C LEU A 246 12.53 -12.24 -5.65
N LEU A 247 12.17 -12.00 -6.93
CA LEU A 247 12.40 -12.94 -8.05
C LEU A 247 13.88 -13.03 -8.43
#